data_59f1bf0dad21ad865944398edb7375ea
#
_entry.id   59f1bf0dad21ad865944398edb7375ea
#
_cell.length_a   1.000
_cell.length_b   1.000
_cell.length_c   1.000
_cell.angle_alpha   90.00
_cell.angle_beta   90.00
_cell.angle_gamma   90.00
#
_symmetry.space_group_name_H-M   'P 1'
#
loop_
_entity.id
_entity.type
_entity.pdbx_description
1 polymer ?
#
loop_
_entity_poly.entity_id
_entity_poly.type
_entity_poly.pdbx_seq_one_letter_code
_entity_poly.pdbx_strand_id
1 'polypeptide(L)'
;MKRLLIASLVISATVLIACKQKKEIYYTPREITASADVPQTKLPLQRMDLECFGVHDIAAVDSMIVLFTSNKQSMIQVFDYSGQPIAMLSPSGRASNEFLQVRYTDQNTIIDGDRYLYVESDGHYYLYNLSGSIRNGANIKPTRLLDLPDDIYLVHNYCTLFRPDGSYFQYKGVSHNEILIPSSAVTPNPDGTISLNGYEIPEFEYYPPQYIYVKTNGDTVKYDIFPQLPKFNRQDDSQFMYFCQVRMSDDGTRVVSVHLQDRMTFINLESGDVFGVRGPDFVDFARIADNDDLLLKTVVGVMQVVTCGNYIYVLYDHNTVQEEENDAPVNPTIRIFTWDGSFVAELIPDAPISNFYIDRSTNRLFAYDWDEQFYTADLQAVIAKP
;
A
#
# COMPACT_ATOMS: atom_id res chain seq x y z
N MET A 1 -39.10 33.25 -38.77
CA MET A 1 -39.20 32.99 -37.32
C MET A 1 -38.91 31.53 -36.90
N LYS A 2 -39.40 30.48 -37.59
CA LYS A 2 -39.16 29.07 -37.18
C LYS A 2 -37.68 28.63 -37.23
N ARG A 3 -36.85 29.17 -38.13
CA ARG A 3 -35.42 28.81 -38.22
C ARG A 3 -34.54 29.43 -37.14
N LEU A 4 -34.90 30.56 -36.57
CA LEU A 4 -34.18 31.18 -35.44
C LEU A 4 -34.43 30.42 -34.10
N LEU A 5 -35.64 29.85 -33.92
CA LEU A 5 -35.99 29.09 -32.71
C LEU A 5 -35.23 27.77 -32.64
N ILE A 6 -34.99 27.09 -33.78
CA ILE A 6 -34.23 25.83 -33.83
C ILE A 6 -32.76 26.07 -33.56
N ALA A 7 -32.17 27.15 -34.04
CA ALA A 7 -30.76 27.49 -33.78
C ALA A 7 -30.53 27.83 -32.29
N SER A 8 -31.45 28.53 -31.64
CA SER A 8 -31.33 28.85 -30.23
C SER A 8 -31.55 27.61 -29.30
N LEU A 9 -32.38 26.65 -29.71
CA LEU A 9 -32.55 25.39 -28.97
C LEU A 9 -31.33 24.48 -29.08
N VAL A 10 -30.66 24.41 -30.25
CA VAL A 10 -29.45 23.62 -30.44
C VAL A 10 -28.26 24.22 -29.68
N ILE A 11 -28.13 25.54 -29.62
CA ILE A 11 -27.09 26.23 -28.87
C ILE A 11 -27.32 26.04 -27.35
N SER A 12 -28.57 26.11 -26.90
CA SER A 12 -28.89 25.84 -25.48
C SER A 12 -28.65 24.39 -25.09
N ALA A 13 -28.91 23.41 -25.95
CA ALA A 13 -28.61 22.00 -25.72
C ALA A 13 -27.10 21.69 -25.70
N THR A 14 -26.31 22.32 -26.56
CA THR A 14 -24.85 22.16 -26.56
C THR A 14 -24.18 22.84 -25.37
N VAL A 15 -24.71 23.97 -24.89
CA VAL A 15 -24.21 24.64 -23.67
C VAL A 15 -24.58 23.84 -22.41
N LEU A 16 -25.72 23.15 -22.37
CA LEU A 16 -26.12 22.29 -21.25
C LEU A 16 -25.38 20.97 -21.21
N ILE A 17 -24.85 20.47 -22.33
CA ILE A 17 -24.01 19.27 -22.40
C ILE A 17 -22.56 19.60 -22.03
N ALA A 18 -22.08 20.83 -22.27
CA ALA A 18 -20.73 21.27 -21.92
C ALA A 18 -20.53 21.53 -20.40
N CYS A 19 -21.62 21.59 -19.62
CA CYS A 19 -21.57 21.93 -18.21
C CYS A 19 -21.79 20.73 -17.29
N LYS A 20 -21.14 19.59 -17.47
CA LYS A 20 -21.00 18.55 -16.42
C LYS A 20 -20.06 17.40 -16.83
N GLN A 21 -18.96 17.65 -17.47
CA GLN A 21 -17.84 16.73 -17.30
C GLN A 21 -17.23 17.04 -15.93
N LYS A 22 -17.67 16.31 -14.88
CA LYS A 22 -16.90 16.20 -13.65
C LYS A 22 -15.54 15.66 -14.08
N LYS A 23 -14.47 16.44 -13.83
CA LYS A 23 -13.11 16.00 -14.11
C LYS A 23 -12.88 14.71 -13.31
N GLU A 24 -12.62 13.62 -13.99
CA GLU A 24 -12.21 12.39 -13.34
C GLU A 24 -10.91 12.65 -12.57
N ILE A 25 -10.86 12.16 -11.34
CA ILE A 25 -9.68 12.31 -10.46
C ILE A 25 -8.51 11.48 -11.01
N TYR A 26 -8.83 10.34 -11.62
CA TYR A 26 -7.85 9.43 -12.18
C TYR A 26 -7.81 9.57 -13.71
N TYR A 27 -6.63 9.66 -14.26
CA TYR A 27 -6.42 9.57 -15.69
C TYR A 27 -5.57 8.33 -15.98
N THR A 28 -6.22 7.30 -16.52
CA THR A 28 -5.53 6.17 -17.14
C THR A 28 -6.02 6.03 -18.57
N PRO A 29 -5.13 5.72 -19.52
CA PRO A 29 -5.50 5.59 -20.94
C PRO A 29 -6.58 4.54 -21.19
N ARG A 30 -6.68 3.55 -20.33
CA ARG A 30 -7.66 2.46 -20.38
C ARG A 30 -8.18 2.17 -18.97
N GLU A 31 -9.50 2.08 -18.84
CA GLU A 31 -10.18 1.65 -17.61
C GLU A 31 -10.92 0.34 -17.86
N ILE A 32 -10.80 -0.59 -16.91
CA ILE A 32 -11.51 -1.87 -16.86
C ILE A 32 -12.42 -1.83 -15.63
N THR A 33 -13.63 -2.35 -15.75
CA THR A 33 -14.48 -2.64 -14.59
C THR A 33 -14.43 -4.13 -14.32
N ALA A 34 -13.99 -4.52 -13.13
CA ALA A 34 -13.95 -5.90 -12.73
C ALA A 34 -15.38 -6.47 -12.56
N SER A 35 -15.59 -7.70 -12.95
CA SER A 35 -16.87 -8.38 -12.73
C SER A 35 -17.04 -8.68 -11.24
N ALA A 36 -18.22 -8.42 -10.69
CA ALA A 36 -18.58 -8.83 -9.34
C ALA A 36 -18.95 -10.33 -9.26
N ASP A 37 -19.22 -10.97 -10.40
CA ASP A 37 -19.60 -12.39 -10.48
C ASP A 37 -18.35 -13.26 -10.61
N VAL A 38 -17.73 -13.56 -9.48
CA VAL A 38 -16.55 -14.43 -9.38
C VAL A 38 -16.79 -15.57 -8.39
N PRO A 39 -16.08 -16.69 -8.53
CA PRO A 39 -16.16 -17.79 -7.57
C PRO A 39 -15.74 -17.34 -6.17
N GLN A 40 -16.59 -17.60 -5.18
CA GLN A 40 -16.27 -17.45 -3.78
C GLN A 40 -15.94 -18.81 -3.17
N THR A 41 -14.81 -18.90 -2.46
CA THR A 41 -14.34 -20.15 -1.88
C THR A 41 -13.94 -19.94 -0.41
N LYS A 42 -14.41 -20.83 0.45
CA LYS A 42 -13.97 -20.82 1.86
C LYS A 42 -12.48 -21.15 1.95
N LEU A 43 -11.76 -20.38 2.74
CA LEU A 43 -10.35 -20.59 3.05
C LEU A 43 -10.22 -21.08 4.50
N PRO A 44 -10.09 -22.40 4.72
CA PRO A 44 -9.86 -22.92 6.06
C PRO A 44 -8.45 -22.56 6.53
N LEU A 45 -8.36 -21.93 7.67
CA LEU A 45 -7.12 -21.50 8.31
C LEU A 45 -6.74 -22.47 9.43
N GLN A 46 -5.51 -22.93 9.45
CA GLN A 46 -4.95 -23.72 10.52
C GLN A 46 -4.21 -22.81 11.49
N ARG A 47 -4.63 -22.83 12.75
CA ARG A 47 -3.95 -22.08 13.82
C ARG A 47 -2.53 -22.61 13.99
N MET A 48 -1.58 -21.70 14.16
CA MET A 48 -0.19 -21.99 14.47
C MET A 48 0.10 -21.64 15.91
N ASP A 49 0.89 -22.48 16.55
CA ASP A 49 1.42 -22.21 17.90
C ASP A 49 2.76 -21.46 17.75
N LEU A 50 2.67 -20.15 17.69
CA LEU A 50 3.79 -19.26 17.46
C LEU A 50 3.72 -18.12 18.48
N GLU A 51 4.70 -18.07 19.40
CA GLU A 51 4.76 -17.06 20.43
C GLU A 51 5.59 -15.85 19.97
N CYS A 52 4.90 -14.81 19.55
CA CYS A 52 5.50 -13.54 19.14
C CYS A 52 4.53 -12.39 19.44
N PHE A 53 5.06 -11.22 19.82
CA PHE A 53 4.27 -10.04 20.17
C PHE A 53 4.81 -8.79 19.50
N GLY A 54 3.91 -7.85 19.22
CA GLY A 54 4.20 -6.56 18.60
C GLY A 54 4.54 -6.71 17.12
N VAL A 55 3.90 -7.68 16.45
CA VAL A 55 4.12 -7.94 15.01
C VAL A 55 3.44 -6.87 14.18
N HIS A 56 4.19 -6.31 13.23
CA HIS A 56 3.68 -5.32 12.29
C HIS A 56 3.86 -5.73 10.83
N ASP A 57 4.80 -6.66 10.53
CA ASP A 57 4.97 -7.21 9.20
C ASP A 57 5.34 -8.69 9.27
N ILE A 58 5.03 -9.44 8.22
CA ILE A 58 5.32 -10.85 8.04
C ILE A 58 5.87 -11.11 6.64
N ALA A 59 6.86 -11.99 6.57
CA ALA A 59 7.36 -12.58 5.31
C ALA A 59 7.44 -14.10 5.45
N ALA A 60 7.40 -14.80 4.33
CA ALA A 60 7.65 -16.24 4.28
C ALA A 60 8.63 -16.52 3.14
N VAL A 61 9.82 -17.02 3.47
CA VAL A 61 10.90 -17.23 2.53
C VAL A 61 11.72 -18.46 2.90
N ASP A 62 12.10 -19.28 1.93
CA ASP A 62 12.96 -20.45 2.12
C ASP A 62 12.51 -21.39 3.25
N SER A 63 11.21 -21.67 3.34
CA SER A 63 10.57 -22.46 4.41
C SER A 63 10.70 -21.86 5.82
N MET A 64 10.89 -20.55 5.90
CA MET A 64 10.92 -19.80 7.16
C MET A 64 9.84 -18.73 7.18
N ILE A 65 9.27 -18.50 8.35
CA ILE A 65 8.42 -17.34 8.68
C ILE A 65 9.31 -16.30 9.30
N VAL A 66 9.31 -15.10 8.76
CA VAL A 66 10.05 -13.95 9.27
C VAL A 66 9.07 -12.91 9.75
N LEU A 67 9.09 -12.63 11.04
CA LEU A 67 8.24 -11.64 11.68
C LEU A 67 9.05 -10.37 11.99
N PHE A 68 8.48 -9.25 11.66
CA PHE A 68 9.01 -7.93 11.99
C PHE A 68 8.21 -7.38 13.17
N THR A 69 8.90 -7.01 14.25
CA THR A 69 8.26 -6.73 15.53
C THR A 69 8.77 -5.44 16.15
N SER A 70 8.00 -4.88 17.06
CA SER A 70 8.41 -3.77 17.92
C SER A 70 9.28 -4.19 19.13
N ASN A 71 9.61 -5.49 19.25
CA ASN A 71 10.45 -6.01 20.31
C ASN A 71 11.90 -5.51 20.17
N LYS A 72 12.33 -4.65 21.11
CA LYS A 72 13.66 -4.03 21.07
C LYS A 72 14.84 -5.02 21.23
N GLN A 73 14.60 -6.23 21.71
CA GLN A 73 15.65 -7.25 21.83
C GLN A 73 15.83 -8.06 20.55
N SER A 74 14.77 -8.17 19.72
CA SER A 74 14.76 -8.94 18.49
C SER A 74 13.66 -8.46 17.56
N MET A 75 13.96 -7.43 16.77
CA MET A 75 12.98 -6.86 15.84
C MET A 75 12.71 -7.73 14.61
N ILE A 76 13.60 -8.71 14.34
CA ILE A 76 13.42 -9.72 13.29
C ILE A 76 13.46 -11.09 13.96
N GLN A 77 12.35 -11.80 13.94
CA GLN A 77 12.21 -13.12 14.52
C GLN A 77 11.93 -14.15 13.43
N VAL A 78 12.68 -15.22 13.41
CA VAL A 78 12.61 -16.25 12.37
C VAL A 78 12.17 -17.57 12.96
N PHE A 79 11.17 -18.17 12.35
CA PHE A 79 10.59 -19.46 12.73
C PHE A 79 10.55 -20.40 11.54
N ASP A 80 10.54 -21.69 11.78
CA ASP A 80 10.20 -22.66 10.75
C ASP A 80 8.66 -22.74 10.54
N TYR A 81 8.24 -23.51 9.55
CA TYR A 81 6.81 -23.65 9.25
C TYR A 81 6.02 -24.48 10.28
N SER A 82 6.68 -25.05 11.28
CA SER A 82 6.03 -25.66 12.45
C SER A 82 5.89 -24.68 13.63
N GLY A 83 6.39 -23.46 13.50
CA GLY A 83 6.38 -22.43 14.55
C GLY A 83 7.58 -22.50 15.50
N GLN A 84 8.58 -23.37 15.23
CA GLN A 84 9.77 -23.45 16.11
C GLN A 84 10.73 -22.29 15.79
N PRO A 85 11.27 -21.61 16.82
CA PRO A 85 12.19 -20.51 16.62
C PRO A 85 13.51 -20.97 16.01
N ILE A 86 13.95 -20.29 14.94
CA ILE A 86 15.25 -20.50 14.28
C ILE A 86 16.26 -19.45 14.73
N ALA A 87 15.87 -18.18 14.75
CA ALA A 87 16.75 -17.07 15.11
C ALA A 87 15.97 -15.87 15.65
N MET A 88 16.60 -15.16 16.60
CA MET A 88 16.16 -13.88 17.15
C MET A 88 17.21 -12.83 16.80
N LEU A 89 16.89 -11.96 15.85
CA LEU A 89 17.84 -11.05 15.20
C LEU A 89 17.45 -9.59 15.41
N SER A 90 18.41 -8.72 15.10
CA SER A 90 18.18 -7.28 15.03
C SER A 90 17.74 -6.64 16.35
N PRO A 91 18.60 -6.63 17.40
CA PRO A 91 18.34 -5.82 18.55
C PRO A 91 18.29 -4.34 18.16
N SER A 92 17.44 -3.56 18.85
CA SER A 92 17.35 -2.12 18.60
C SER A 92 18.59 -1.39 19.06
N GLY A 93 19.19 -0.56 18.21
CA GLY A 93 20.37 0.20 18.55
C GLY A 93 20.87 1.08 17.41
N ARG A 94 22.00 1.74 17.64
CA ARG A 94 22.65 2.66 16.71
C ARG A 94 24.00 2.18 16.16
N ALA A 95 24.39 0.93 16.43
CA ALA A 95 25.57 0.35 15.83
C ALA A 95 25.31 0.08 14.33
N SER A 96 26.37 -0.06 13.56
CA SER A 96 26.28 -0.16 12.09
C SER A 96 25.55 -1.41 11.58
N ASN A 97 25.28 -2.36 12.46
CA ASN A 97 24.53 -3.60 12.21
C ASN A 97 23.21 -3.68 13.02
N GLU A 98 22.75 -2.56 13.58
CA GLU A 98 21.52 -2.45 14.34
C GLU A 98 20.55 -1.52 13.61
N PHE A 99 19.26 -1.60 13.97
CA PHE A 99 18.21 -0.71 13.52
C PHE A 99 17.53 -0.06 14.73
N LEU A 100 17.00 1.15 14.60
CA LEU A 100 16.12 1.74 15.61
C LEU A 100 14.69 1.22 15.51
N GLN A 101 14.27 0.99 14.28
CA GLN A 101 13.04 0.31 13.87
C GLN A 101 13.33 -0.40 12.54
N VAL A 102 12.53 -1.35 12.16
CA VAL A 102 12.67 -2.03 10.88
C VAL A 102 11.28 -2.29 10.30
N ARG A 103 11.10 -1.97 9.02
CA ARG A 103 9.89 -2.27 8.25
C ARG A 103 10.28 -3.12 7.05
N TYR A 104 9.50 -4.12 6.76
CA TYR A 104 9.66 -4.92 5.57
C TYR A 104 9.01 -4.22 4.37
N THR A 105 9.65 -4.24 3.21
CA THR A 105 9.12 -3.61 2.00
C THR A 105 8.37 -4.59 1.09
N ASP A 106 8.01 -5.78 1.60
CA ASP A 106 7.41 -6.89 0.85
C ASP A 106 8.27 -7.39 -0.33
N GLN A 107 9.58 -7.13 -0.26
CA GLN A 107 10.52 -7.55 -1.30
C GLN A 107 11.71 -8.32 -0.71
N ASN A 108 12.11 -9.33 -1.43
CA ASN A 108 13.31 -10.10 -1.12
C ASN A 108 14.01 -10.55 -2.40
N THR A 109 15.29 -10.92 -2.29
CA THR A 109 16.09 -11.40 -3.41
C THR A 109 17.10 -12.45 -2.96
N ILE A 110 17.69 -13.16 -3.92
CA ILE A 110 18.81 -14.08 -3.68
C ILE A 110 20.06 -13.50 -4.34
N ILE A 111 21.15 -13.39 -3.59
CA ILE A 111 22.46 -12.98 -4.09
C ILE A 111 23.49 -14.02 -3.62
N ASP A 112 24.20 -14.63 -4.55
CA ASP A 112 25.21 -15.66 -4.28
C ASP A 112 24.71 -16.83 -3.39
N GLY A 113 23.43 -17.17 -3.52
CA GLY A 113 22.77 -18.23 -2.75
C GLY A 113 22.24 -17.81 -1.39
N ASP A 114 22.47 -16.60 -0.94
CA ASP A 114 21.92 -16.03 0.30
C ASP A 114 20.63 -15.27 0.03
N ARG A 115 19.65 -15.40 0.96
CA ARG A 115 18.42 -14.61 0.97
C ARG A 115 18.68 -13.25 1.58
N TYR A 116 18.23 -12.22 0.88
CA TYR A 116 18.22 -10.84 1.33
C TYR A 116 16.80 -10.29 1.38
N LEU A 117 16.54 -9.47 2.37
CA LEU A 117 15.28 -8.73 2.53
C LEU A 117 15.54 -7.24 2.26
N TYR A 118 14.63 -6.59 1.55
CA TYR A 118 14.62 -5.14 1.48
C TYR A 118 13.87 -4.60 2.68
N VAL A 119 14.51 -3.74 3.45
CA VAL A 119 13.95 -3.16 4.67
C VAL A 119 14.16 -1.65 4.70
N GLU A 120 13.25 -0.96 5.37
CA GLU A 120 13.33 0.47 5.65
C GLU A 120 13.61 0.66 7.14
N SER A 121 14.50 1.56 7.47
CA SER A 121 14.82 1.98 8.83
C SER A 121 15.39 3.39 8.86
N ASP A 122 14.90 4.22 9.77
CA ASP A 122 15.47 5.54 10.07
C ASP A 122 15.69 6.44 8.83
N GLY A 123 14.73 6.47 7.92
CA GLY A 123 14.84 7.27 6.70
C GLY A 123 15.79 6.70 5.64
N HIS A 124 16.07 5.41 5.70
CA HIS A 124 16.95 4.75 4.74
C HIS A 124 16.41 3.38 4.32
N TYR A 125 16.68 3.00 3.09
CA TYR A 125 16.46 1.64 2.61
C TYR A 125 17.74 0.82 2.66
N TYR A 126 17.59 -0.42 3.08
CA TYR A 126 18.69 -1.37 3.22
C TYR A 126 18.40 -2.71 2.57
N LEU A 127 19.46 -3.36 2.14
CA LEU A 127 19.48 -4.78 1.79
C LEU A 127 20.06 -5.57 2.98
N TYR A 128 19.21 -6.35 3.64
CA TYR A 128 19.53 -7.10 4.86
C TYR A 128 19.79 -8.57 4.52
N ASN A 129 21.01 -9.08 4.79
CA ASN A 129 21.36 -10.47 4.58
C ASN A 129 20.76 -11.36 5.68
N LEU A 130 19.57 -11.92 5.43
CA LEU A 130 18.87 -12.81 6.36
C LEU A 130 19.65 -14.11 6.55
N SER A 131 20.01 -14.81 5.46
CA SER A 131 20.70 -16.11 5.53
C SER A 131 22.02 -16.03 6.29
N GLY A 132 22.81 -15.00 6.01
CA GLY A 132 24.08 -14.78 6.69
C GLY A 132 23.89 -14.45 8.17
N SER A 133 22.88 -13.62 8.51
CA SER A 133 22.59 -13.27 9.90
C SER A 133 22.14 -14.49 10.71
N ILE A 134 21.32 -15.39 10.14
CA ILE A 134 20.92 -16.64 10.77
C ILE A 134 22.14 -17.52 11.02
N ARG A 135 23.00 -17.73 10.02
CA ARG A 135 24.21 -18.55 10.16
C ARG A 135 25.16 -18.04 11.23
N ASN A 136 25.27 -16.73 11.39
CA ASN A 136 26.16 -16.11 12.39
C ASN A 136 25.51 -15.98 13.78
N GLY A 137 24.21 -16.22 13.92
CA GLY A 137 23.46 -15.95 15.15
C GLY A 137 23.43 -14.47 15.55
N ALA A 138 23.73 -13.56 14.61
CA ALA A 138 23.79 -12.12 14.84
C ALA A 138 23.63 -11.37 13.51
N ASN A 139 23.18 -10.11 13.57
CA ASN A 139 23.07 -9.27 12.37
C ASN A 139 24.41 -9.10 11.66
N ILE A 140 24.38 -9.34 10.35
CA ILE A 140 25.38 -8.83 9.44
C ILE A 140 25.04 -7.39 9.13
N LYS A 141 26.06 -6.52 9.02
CA LYS A 141 25.86 -5.12 8.64
C LYS A 141 25.05 -5.02 7.33
N PRO A 142 23.88 -4.38 7.33
CA PRO A 142 23.07 -4.23 6.13
C PRO A 142 23.74 -3.29 5.12
N THR A 143 23.48 -3.52 3.84
CA THR A 143 23.93 -2.63 2.78
C THR A 143 22.91 -1.51 2.58
N ARG A 144 23.31 -0.25 2.74
CA ARG A 144 22.47 0.91 2.46
C ARG A 144 22.27 1.05 0.95
N LEU A 145 21.04 1.19 0.52
CA LEU A 145 20.65 1.29 -0.90
C LEU A 145 20.29 2.72 -1.28
N LEU A 146 19.41 3.34 -0.50
CA LEU A 146 18.83 4.64 -0.81
C LEU A 146 18.44 5.36 0.48
N ASP A 147 18.55 6.69 0.45
CA ASP A 147 18.02 7.55 1.49
C ASP A 147 16.60 7.98 1.13
N LEU A 148 15.74 8.05 2.14
CA LEU A 148 14.45 8.70 1.94
C LEU A 148 14.65 10.19 1.63
N PRO A 149 13.80 10.79 0.81
CA PRO A 149 13.85 12.23 0.57
C PRO A 149 13.74 13.03 1.87
N ASP A 150 14.43 14.16 1.95
CA ASP A 150 14.41 15.04 3.12
C ASP A 150 13.00 15.57 3.44
N ASP A 151 12.13 15.64 2.43
CA ASP A 151 10.73 16.06 2.53
C ASP A 151 9.73 14.92 2.78
N ILE A 152 10.21 13.72 3.17
CA ILE A 152 9.32 12.54 3.32
C ILE A 152 8.20 12.78 4.33
N TYR A 153 8.45 13.59 5.38
CA TYR A 153 7.45 13.93 6.40
C TYR A 153 6.33 14.83 5.88
N LEU A 154 6.53 15.47 4.71
CA LEU A 154 5.50 16.24 4.00
C LEU A 154 4.66 15.39 3.06
N VAL A 155 4.98 14.11 2.92
CA VAL A 155 4.34 13.18 1.99
C VAL A 155 3.41 12.24 2.75
N HIS A 156 2.17 12.19 2.31
CA HIS A 156 1.22 11.21 2.81
C HIS A 156 1.31 9.95 1.94
N ASN A 157 1.81 8.89 2.52
CA ASN A 157 2.09 7.62 1.86
C ASN A 157 3.27 7.66 0.86
N TYR A 158 4.32 6.91 1.17
CA TYR A 158 5.52 6.79 0.36
C TYR A 158 5.95 5.32 0.26
N CYS A 159 6.39 4.89 -0.91
CA CYS A 159 6.87 3.53 -1.13
C CYS A 159 7.99 3.51 -2.17
N THR A 160 9.04 2.73 -1.92
CA THR A 160 10.10 2.43 -2.91
C THR A 160 10.21 0.93 -3.10
N LEU A 161 10.17 0.49 -4.35
CA LEU A 161 10.30 -0.91 -4.77
C LEU A 161 11.56 -1.07 -5.62
N PHE A 162 12.44 -1.98 -5.24
CA PHE A 162 13.72 -2.19 -5.89
C PHE A 162 13.66 -3.34 -6.90
N ARG A 163 14.46 -3.21 -7.96
CA ARG A 163 14.72 -4.28 -8.92
C ARG A 163 16.13 -4.83 -8.74
N PRO A 164 16.37 -6.10 -9.12
CA PRO A 164 17.71 -6.71 -8.99
C PRO A 164 18.80 -6.00 -9.78
N ASP A 165 18.45 -5.26 -10.85
CA ASP A 165 19.38 -4.49 -11.69
C ASP A 165 19.78 -3.14 -11.06
N GLY A 166 19.26 -2.80 -9.87
CA GLY A 166 19.52 -1.54 -9.16
C GLY A 166 18.62 -0.38 -9.58
N SER A 167 17.73 -0.58 -10.55
CA SER A 167 16.65 0.38 -10.81
C SER A 167 15.57 0.25 -9.74
N TYR A 168 14.73 1.27 -9.59
CA TYR A 168 13.68 1.24 -8.59
C TYR A 168 12.47 2.06 -9.01
N PHE A 169 11.32 1.71 -8.46
CA PHE A 169 10.06 2.42 -8.63
C PHE A 169 9.69 3.11 -7.32
N GLN A 170 9.23 4.35 -7.41
CA GLN A 170 8.75 5.11 -6.25
C GLN A 170 7.30 5.56 -6.47
N TYR A 171 6.50 5.38 -5.45
CA TYR A 171 5.25 6.09 -5.26
C TYR A 171 5.47 7.16 -4.19
N LYS A 172 5.26 8.41 -4.57
CA LYS A 172 5.21 9.54 -3.67
C LYS A 172 3.76 10.00 -3.63
N GLY A 173 3.09 9.80 -2.52
CA GLY A 173 1.69 10.19 -2.32
C GLY A 173 1.48 11.71 -2.36
N VAL A 174 0.34 12.16 -1.90
CA VAL A 174 0.07 13.61 -1.79
C VAL A 174 1.12 14.24 -0.90
N SER A 175 1.71 15.32 -1.35
CA SER A 175 2.65 16.13 -0.59
C SER A 175 2.14 17.57 -0.49
N HIS A 176 2.68 18.33 0.45
CA HIS A 176 2.37 19.74 0.62
C HIS A 176 3.64 20.58 0.73
N ASN A 177 3.50 21.90 0.57
CA ASN A 177 4.58 22.84 0.78
C ASN A 177 5.01 22.88 2.25
N GLU A 178 6.28 23.14 2.51
CA GLU A 178 6.79 23.39 3.85
C GLU A 178 6.33 24.78 4.34
N ILE A 179 5.74 24.82 5.54
CA ILE A 179 5.37 26.07 6.19
C ILE A 179 6.35 26.31 7.35
N LEU A 180 7.26 27.26 7.17
CA LEU A 180 8.20 27.67 8.20
C LEU A 180 7.58 28.74 9.09
N ILE A 181 7.25 28.36 10.34
CA ILE A 181 6.76 29.29 11.34
C ILE A 181 8.00 29.90 12.08
N PRO A 182 8.21 31.21 12.02
CA PRO A 182 9.32 31.84 12.73
C PRO A 182 9.23 31.60 14.23
N SER A 183 10.33 31.24 14.88
CA SER A 183 10.34 30.97 16.31
C SER A 183 9.85 32.18 17.15
N SER A 184 10.01 33.40 16.63
CA SER A 184 9.48 34.64 17.23
C SER A 184 7.95 34.74 17.21
N ALA A 185 7.29 34.01 16.36
CA ALA A 185 5.82 33.92 16.28
C ALA A 185 5.22 32.88 17.23
N VAL A 186 6.03 32.01 17.83
CA VAL A 186 5.59 30.92 18.68
C VAL A 186 5.77 31.24 20.14
N THR A 187 4.70 31.13 20.94
CA THR A 187 4.77 31.22 22.41
C THR A 187 4.22 29.92 23.01
N PRO A 188 5.04 29.16 23.75
CA PRO A 188 4.57 28.01 24.50
C PRO A 188 3.61 28.44 25.62
N ASN A 189 2.49 27.74 25.74
CA ASN A 189 1.53 27.88 26.84
C ASN A 189 1.85 26.92 27.98
N PRO A 190 1.42 27.20 29.23
CA PRO A 190 1.64 26.32 30.38
C PRO A 190 0.97 24.93 30.25
N ASP A 191 -0.03 24.80 29.42
CA ASP A 191 -0.76 23.55 29.15
C ASP A 191 -0.13 22.67 28.06
N GLY A 192 1.05 23.09 27.55
CA GLY A 192 1.76 22.37 26.48
C GLY A 192 1.29 22.73 25.05
N THR A 193 0.31 23.63 24.92
CA THR A 193 -0.09 24.16 23.60
C THR A 193 0.84 25.31 23.17
N ILE A 194 0.73 25.74 21.91
CA ILE A 194 1.44 26.90 21.39
C ILE A 194 0.47 27.98 20.94
N SER A 195 0.80 29.22 21.17
CA SER A 195 0.11 30.40 20.60
C SER A 195 0.95 31.00 19.48
N LEU A 196 0.30 31.33 18.37
CA LEU A 196 0.92 32.01 17.23
C LEU A 196 0.62 33.51 17.34
N ASN A 197 1.53 34.31 17.83
CA ASN A 197 1.42 35.74 18.17
C ASN A 197 1.06 36.61 16.94
N GLY A 198 -0.18 36.47 16.42
CA GLY A 198 -0.63 37.23 15.25
C GLY A 198 -0.03 36.74 13.92
N TYR A 199 0.67 35.62 13.92
CA TYR A 199 1.16 34.98 12.68
C TYR A 199 0.02 34.21 12.03
N GLU A 200 -0.33 34.60 10.82
CA GLU A 200 -1.26 33.84 9.99
C GLU A 200 -0.50 32.69 9.31
N ILE A 201 -0.89 31.43 9.57
CA ILE A 201 -0.32 30.28 8.89
C ILE A 201 -0.72 30.37 7.42
N PRO A 202 0.25 30.39 6.48
CA PRO A 202 -0.05 30.33 5.06
C PRO A 202 -0.90 29.11 4.71
N GLU A 203 -1.72 29.21 3.66
CA GLU A 203 -2.49 28.07 3.16
C GLU A 203 -1.55 26.96 2.67
N PHE A 204 -1.88 25.70 2.97
CA PHE A 204 -1.15 24.57 2.43
C PHE A 204 -1.45 24.41 0.93
N GLU A 205 -0.40 24.34 0.13
CA GLU A 205 -0.46 23.95 -1.26
C GLU A 205 -0.18 22.45 -1.37
N TYR A 206 -1.17 21.68 -1.82
CA TYR A 206 -1.04 20.24 -2.00
C TYR A 206 -0.63 19.89 -3.43
N TYR A 207 0.28 18.93 -3.54
CA TYR A 207 0.78 18.41 -4.82
C TYR A 207 0.27 17.00 -5.07
N PRO A 208 -0.10 16.67 -6.33
CA PRO A 208 -0.64 15.35 -6.66
C PRO A 208 0.39 14.24 -6.45
N PRO A 209 -0.07 13.01 -6.22
CA PRO A 209 0.80 11.84 -6.15
C PRO A 209 1.62 11.67 -7.42
N GLN A 210 2.82 11.11 -7.25
CA GLN A 210 3.74 10.86 -8.34
C GLN A 210 4.13 9.38 -8.39
N TYR A 211 4.15 8.83 -9.59
CA TYR A 211 4.69 7.51 -9.89
C TYR A 211 5.96 7.70 -10.71
N ILE A 212 7.09 7.25 -10.18
CA ILE A 212 8.40 7.53 -10.74
C ILE A 212 9.19 6.23 -10.86
N TYR A 213 9.64 5.90 -12.07
CA TYR A 213 10.60 4.82 -12.28
C TYR A 213 11.97 5.41 -12.55
N VAL A 214 12.96 5.02 -11.73
CA VAL A 214 14.36 5.44 -11.84
C VAL A 214 15.16 4.28 -12.41
N LYS A 215 15.75 4.50 -13.59
CA LYS A 215 16.57 3.50 -14.28
C LYS A 215 17.97 3.44 -13.70
N THR A 216 18.71 2.37 -13.99
CA THR A 216 20.09 2.17 -13.55
C THR A 216 21.07 3.27 -13.95
N ASN A 217 20.80 3.95 -15.07
CA ASN A 217 21.61 5.10 -15.54
C ASN A 217 21.20 6.44 -14.90
N GLY A 218 20.21 6.42 -13.98
CA GLY A 218 19.69 7.61 -13.32
C GLY A 218 18.56 8.33 -14.08
N ASP A 219 18.23 7.92 -15.30
CA ASP A 219 17.09 8.47 -16.02
C ASP A 219 15.79 8.17 -15.28
N THR A 220 14.84 9.11 -15.33
CA THR A 220 13.55 8.98 -14.67
C THR A 220 12.42 8.96 -15.67
N VAL A 221 11.43 8.08 -15.44
CA VAL A 221 10.15 8.06 -16.13
C VAL A 221 9.06 8.40 -15.13
N LYS A 222 8.28 9.45 -15.41
CA LYS A 222 7.12 9.83 -14.60
C LYS A 222 5.84 9.38 -15.29
N TYR A 223 4.90 8.88 -14.51
CA TYR A 223 3.58 8.47 -14.98
C TYR A 223 2.53 9.42 -14.41
N ASP A 224 1.94 10.25 -15.29
CA ASP A 224 0.93 11.27 -14.91
C ASP A 224 -0.46 10.63 -14.80
N ILE A 225 -0.70 9.94 -13.67
CA ILE A 225 -1.97 9.27 -13.39
C ILE A 225 -2.95 10.21 -12.68
N PHE A 226 -2.43 11.21 -11.97
CA PHE A 226 -3.21 12.20 -11.24
C PHE A 226 -2.86 13.62 -11.73
N PRO A 227 -3.41 14.08 -12.85
CA PRO A 227 -3.00 15.36 -13.44
C PRO A 227 -3.35 16.58 -12.60
N GLN A 228 -4.34 16.47 -11.70
CA GLN A 228 -4.78 17.54 -10.82
C GLN A 228 -5.38 16.98 -9.55
N LEU A 229 -5.03 17.61 -8.40
CA LEU A 229 -5.79 17.41 -7.17
C LEU A 229 -7.12 18.14 -7.28
N PRO A 230 -8.26 17.49 -6.96
CA PRO A 230 -9.49 18.21 -6.75
C PRO A 230 -9.32 19.15 -5.54
N LYS A 231 -10.00 20.30 -5.57
CA LYS A 231 -10.09 21.15 -4.38
C LYS A 231 -11.11 20.52 -3.44
N PHE A 232 -10.68 20.11 -2.28
CA PHE A 232 -11.54 19.63 -1.19
C PHE A 232 -11.70 20.73 -0.16
N ASN A 233 -12.88 20.78 0.46
CA ASN A 233 -13.15 21.69 1.58
C ASN A 233 -12.50 21.19 2.87
N ARG A 234 -12.14 19.88 2.94
CA ARG A 234 -11.45 19.25 4.07
C ARG A 234 -10.08 18.74 3.63
N GLN A 235 -9.05 19.12 4.37
CA GLN A 235 -7.67 18.70 4.12
C GLN A 235 -7.48 17.19 4.30
N ASP A 236 -8.19 16.61 5.27
CA ASP A 236 -8.05 15.19 5.62
C ASP A 236 -8.58 14.25 4.55
N ASP A 237 -9.60 14.65 3.79
CA ASP A 237 -10.20 13.83 2.73
C ASP A 237 -9.21 13.52 1.59
N SER A 238 -8.27 14.44 1.33
CA SER A 238 -7.27 14.25 0.28
C SER A 238 -6.27 13.12 0.59
N GLN A 239 -5.96 12.88 1.87
CA GLN A 239 -5.02 11.86 2.30
C GLN A 239 -5.56 10.46 2.04
N PHE A 240 -6.82 10.22 2.42
CA PHE A 240 -7.48 8.93 2.19
C PHE A 240 -7.63 8.60 0.70
N MET A 241 -7.91 9.61 -0.12
CA MET A 241 -8.16 9.40 -1.55
C MET A 241 -6.99 8.84 -2.32
N TYR A 242 -5.79 9.22 -1.93
CA TYR A 242 -4.57 8.83 -2.63
C TYR A 242 -3.77 7.77 -1.87
N PHE A 243 -4.28 7.34 -0.71
CA PHE A 243 -3.66 6.24 -0.01
C PHE A 243 -3.76 4.97 -0.87
N CYS A 244 -2.64 4.29 -1.02
CA CYS A 244 -2.58 3.04 -1.74
C CYS A 244 -1.45 2.17 -1.23
N GLN A 245 -1.56 0.89 -1.47
CA GLN A 245 -0.46 -0.05 -1.33
C GLN A 245 0.12 -0.36 -2.70
N VAL A 246 1.43 -0.25 -2.83
CA VAL A 246 2.12 -0.45 -4.10
C VAL A 246 2.94 -1.72 -4.03
N ARG A 247 2.79 -2.59 -5.03
CA ARG A 247 3.52 -3.87 -5.12
C ARG A 247 4.09 -4.06 -6.52
N MET A 248 5.18 -4.82 -6.59
CA MET A 248 5.86 -5.15 -7.83
C MET A 248 5.68 -6.64 -8.15
N SER A 249 5.62 -6.99 -9.42
CA SER A 249 5.65 -8.39 -9.88
C SER A 249 7.00 -9.04 -9.56
N ASP A 250 7.00 -10.37 -9.47
CA ASP A 250 8.20 -11.15 -9.13
C ASP A 250 9.36 -10.95 -10.10
N ASP A 251 9.05 -10.70 -11.37
CA ASP A 251 10.03 -10.39 -12.42
C ASP A 251 10.48 -8.92 -12.43
N GLY A 252 9.88 -8.07 -11.58
CA GLY A 252 10.19 -6.65 -11.49
C GLY A 252 9.73 -5.81 -12.68
N THR A 253 8.91 -6.36 -13.59
CA THR A 253 8.52 -5.65 -14.82
C THR A 253 7.22 -4.87 -14.68
N ARG A 254 6.39 -5.20 -13.70
CA ARG A 254 5.06 -4.61 -13.50
C ARG A 254 4.88 -4.12 -12.07
N VAL A 255 4.13 -3.05 -11.95
CA VAL A 255 3.74 -2.46 -10.66
C VAL A 255 2.23 -2.37 -10.61
N VAL A 256 1.64 -2.66 -9.46
CA VAL A 256 0.25 -2.39 -9.14
C VAL A 256 0.17 -1.47 -7.93
N SER A 257 -0.70 -0.49 -8.00
CA SER A 257 -1.08 0.39 -6.90
C SER A 257 -2.55 0.14 -6.60
N VAL A 258 -2.85 -0.35 -5.40
CA VAL A 258 -4.21 -0.69 -4.95
C VAL A 258 -4.67 0.39 -3.98
N HIS A 259 -5.71 1.12 -4.37
CA HIS A 259 -6.24 2.26 -3.65
C HIS A 259 -7.41 1.85 -2.76
N LEU A 260 -7.63 2.59 -1.67
CA LEU A 260 -8.71 2.33 -0.70
C LEU A 260 -10.10 2.30 -1.33
N GLN A 261 -10.30 2.99 -2.46
CA GLN A 261 -11.60 3.06 -3.15
C GLN A 261 -11.93 1.83 -4.00
N ASP A 262 -11.32 0.69 -3.75
CA ASP A 262 -11.41 -0.49 -4.60
C ASP A 262 -11.05 -0.19 -6.07
N ARG A 263 -9.92 0.50 -6.23
CA ARG A 263 -9.35 0.82 -7.54
C ARG A 263 -7.88 0.45 -7.61
N MET A 264 -7.49 -0.12 -8.73
CA MET A 264 -6.09 -0.47 -8.99
C MET A 264 -5.56 0.31 -10.20
N THR A 265 -4.27 0.64 -10.13
CA THR A 265 -3.52 1.18 -11.26
C THR A 265 -2.37 0.23 -11.58
N PHE A 266 -2.29 -0.22 -12.81
CA PHE A 266 -1.26 -1.11 -13.32
C PHE A 266 -0.30 -0.34 -14.20
N ILE A 267 0.99 -0.56 -14.01
CA ILE A 267 2.07 0.05 -14.77
C ILE A 267 3.01 -1.05 -15.24
N ASN A 268 3.26 -1.12 -16.54
CA ASN A 268 4.32 -1.94 -17.11
C ASN A 268 5.57 -1.06 -17.27
N LEU A 269 6.63 -1.37 -16.54
CA LEU A 269 7.85 -0.55 -16.50
C LEU A 269 8.70 -0.65 -17.78
N GLU A 270 8.49 -1.71 -18.58
CA GLU A 270 9.24 -1.93 -19.83
C GLU A 270 8.56 -1.24 -21.02
N SER A 271 7.23 -1.44 -21.19
CA SER A 271 6.48 -0.82 -22.28
C SER A 271 6.03 0.61 -21.96
N GLY A 272 5.94 0.97 -20.68
CA GLY A 272 5.35 2.23 -20.23
C GLY A 272 3.82 2.23 -20.23
N ASP A 273 3.17 1.09 -20.50
CA ASP A 273 1.71 0.99 -20.54
C ASP A 273 1.13 1.16 -19.13
N VAL A 274 0.03 1.91 -19.07
CA VAL A 274 -0.72 2.18 -17.84
C VAL A 274 -2.19 1.91 -18.09
N PHE A 275 -2.85 1.23 -17.14
CA PHE A 275 -4.31 1.08 -17.15
C PHE A 275 -4.86 1.02 -15.73
N GLY A 276 -6.15 1.36 -15.59
CA GLY A 276 -6.91 1.32 -14.35
C GLY A 276 -7.88 0.14 -14.31
N VAL A 277 -8.14 -0.36 -13.10
CA VAL A 277 -9.18 -1.35 -12.82
C VAL A 277 -10.05 -0.82 -11.69
N ARG A 278 -11.34 -0.75 -11.91
CA ARG A 278 -12.35 -0.47 -10.88
C ARG A 278 -12.83 -1.81 -10.35
N GLY A 279 -12.68 -2.04 -9.07
CA GLY A 279 -13.22 -3.20 -8.40
C GLY A 279 -14.75 -3.17 -8.27
N PRO A 280 -15.36 -4.24 -7.75
CA PRO A 280 -16.82 -4.32 -7.60
C PRO A 280 -17.43 -3.24 -6.73
N ASP A 281 -16.71 -2.82 -5.68
CA ASP A 281 -17.15 -1.81 -4.70
C ASP A 281 -16.56 -0.43 -4.96
N PHE A 282 -16.08 -0.19 -6.19
CA PHE A 282 -15.46 1.08 -6.54
C PHE A 282 -16.37 2.28 -6.24
N VAL A 283 -15.82 3.22 -5.49
CA VAL A 283 -16.47 4.49 -5.18
C VAL A 283 -15.71 5.64 -5.79
N ASP A 284 -16.42 6.46 -6.57
CA ASP A 284 -15.87 7.71 -7.08
C ASP A 284 -15.80 8.75 -5.96
N PHE A 285 -14.61 8.94 -5.40
CA PHE A 285 -14.37 9.91 -4.33
C PHE A 285 -14.77 11.34 -4.68
N ALA A 286 -14.76 11.72 -5.97
CA ALA A 286 -15.27 13.02 -6.37
C ALA A 286 -16.75 13.23 -6.03
N ARG A 287 -17.49 12.13 -5.77
CA ARG A 287 -18.89 12.18 -5.35
C ARG A 287 -19.05 12.25 -3.85
N ILE A 288 -18.11 11.69 -3.10
CA ILE A 288 -18.19 11.62 -1.63
C ILE A 288 -17.39 12.72 -0.96
N ALA A 289 -16.41 13.32 -1.65
CA ALA A 289 -15.75 14.52 -1.16
C ALA A 289 -16.80 15.59 -0.83
N ASP A 290 -16.73 16.16 0.36
CA ASP A 290 -17.69 17.13 0.92
C ASP A 290 -19.09 16.57 1.23
N ASN A 291 -19.28 15.24 1.28
CA ASN A 291 -20.56 14.62 1.62
C ASN A 291 -20.37 13.54 2.69
N ASP A 292 -20.47 13.94 3.96
CA ASP A 292 -20.26 13.06 5.12
C ASP A 292 -21.21 11.86 5.14
N ASP A 293 -22.50 12.08 4.81
CA ASP A 293 -23.49 11.00 4.79
C ASP A 293 -23.16 9.92 3.76
N LEU A 294 -22.49 10.30 2.68
CA LEU A 294 -22.06 9.37 1.64
C LEU A 294 -20.73 8.72 2.00
N LEU A 295 -19.81 9.47 2.61
CA LEU A 295 -18.54 8.96 3.12
C LEU A 295 -18.76 7.86 4.15
N LEU A 296 -19.61 8.08 5.14
CA LEU A 296 -19.94 7.11 6.18
C LEU A 296 -20.49 5.78 5.64
N LYS A 297 -21.12 5.80 4.46
CA LYS A 297 -21.67 4.62 3.78
C LYS A 297 -20.73 3.99 2.78
N THR A 298 -19.51 4.49 2.68
CA THR A 298 -18.51 4.01 1.74
C THR A 298 -17.66 2.92 2.39
N VAL A 299 -17.37 1.88 1.65
CA VAL A 299 -16.40 0.86 2.04
C VAL A 299 -14.99 1.36 1.67
N VAL A 300 -14.07 1.33 2.65
CA VAL A 300 -12.65 1.71 2.48
C VAL A 300 -11.81 0.50 2.85
N GLY A 301 -11.94 -0.57 2.06
CA GLY A 301 -11.69 -1.91 2.53
C GLY A 301 -10.30 -2.49 2.27
N VAL A 302 -9.36 -1.79 1.62
CA VAL A 302 -8.03 -2.36 1.32
C VAL A 302 -7.15 -2.35 2.56
N MET A 303 -6.95 -3.53 3.17
CA MET A 303 -6.13 -3.72 4.37
C MET A 303 -4.68 -4.09 4.03
N GLN A 304 -4.47 -5.07 3.13
CA GLN A 304 -3.16 -5.56 2.75
C GLN A 304 -3.15 -6.03 1.30
N VAL A 305 -2.01 -5.85 0.63
CA VAL A 305 -1.78 -6.31 -0.75
C VAL A 305 -0.53 -7.17 -0.81
N VAL A 306 -0.62 -8.34 -1.41
CA VAL A 306 0.50 -9.27 -1.63
C VAL A 306 0.51 -9.70 -3.09
N THR A 307 1.69 -9.77 -3.71
CA THR A 307 1.85 -10.33 -5.05
C THR A 307 2.58 -11.67 -4.99
N CYS A 308 2.05 -12.66 -5.72
CA CYS A 308 2.67 -13.97 -5.82
C CYS A 308 2.43 -14.56 -7.21
N GLY A 309 3.49 -14.76 -7.98
CA GLY A 309 3.41 -15.27 -9.35
C GLY A 309 2.55 -14.39 -10.26
N ASN A 310 1.53 -15.00 -10.83
CA ASN A 310 0.60 -14.32 -11.75
C ASN A 310 -0.54 -13.57 -11.04
N TYR A 311 -0.57 -13.58 -9.71
CA TYR A 311 -1.70 -13.08 -8.94
C TYR A 311 -1.34 -11.92 -8.02
N ILE A 312 -2.35 -11.09 -7.78
CA ILE A 312 -2.38 -10.01 -6.81
C ILE A 312 -3.49 -10.36 -5.83
N TYR A 313 -3.15 -10.45 -4.57
CA TYR A 313 -4.06 -10.79 -3.47
C TYR A 313 -4.30 -9.53 -2.65
N VAL A 314 -5.56 -9.18 -2.47
CA VAL A 314 -5.98 -7.99 -1.73
C VAL A 314 -6.84 -8.44 -0.55
N LEU A 315 -6.33 -8.25 0.66
CA LEU A 315 -7.14 -8.39 1.87
C LEU A 315 -8.08 -7.20 1.93
N TYR A 316 -9.37 -7.48 1.94
CA TYR A 316 -10.41 -6.49 1.77
C TYR A 316 -11.47 -6.62 2.87
N ASP A 317 -11.63 -5.57 3.69
CA ASP A 317 -12.73 -5.44 4.63
C ASP A 317 -13.95 -4.87 3.93
N HIS A 318 -15.12 -5.41 4.21
CA HIS A 318 -16.38 -4.99 3.63
C HIS A 318 -17.14 -3.97 4.50
N ASN A 319 -16.58 -3.61 5.66
CA ASN A 319 -17.21 -2.63 6.54
C ASN A 319 -17.21 -1.24 5.89
N THR A 320 -18.29 -0.54 6.08
CA THR A 320 -18.38 0.89 5.77
C THR A 320 -17.62 1.70 6.82
N VAL A 321 -17.23 2.93 6.51
CA VAL A 321 -16.61 3.86 7.47
C VAL A 321 -17.45 3.97 8.75
N GLN A 322 -18.78 4.02 8.64
CA GLN A 322 -19.67 4.08 9.79
C GLN A 322 -19.64 2.80 10.64
N GLU A 323 -19.52 1.63 10.01
CA GLU A 323 -19.40 0.35 10.74
C GLU A 323 -18.06 0.25 11.45
N GLU A 324 -16.96 0.70 10.84
CA GLU A 324 -15.66 0.79 11.49
C GLU A 324 -15.68 1.76 12.68
N GLU A 325 -16.29 2.94 12.55
CA GLU A 325 -16.46 3.90 13.66
C GLU A 325 -17.30 3.34 14.83
N ASN A 326 -18.13 2.36 14.57
CA ASN A 326 -18.96 1.68 15.58
C ASN A 326 -18.36 0.35 16.06
N ASP A 327 -17.08 0.10 15.82
CA ASP A 327 -16.35 -1.13 16.22
C ASP A 327 -17.04 -2.42 15.71
N ALA A 328 -17.60 -2.39 14.50
CA ALA A 328 -18.20 -3.58 13.90
C ALA A 328 -17.13 -4.67 13.69
N PRO A 329 -17.46 -5.96 13.85
CA PRO A 329 -16.51 -7.04 13.61
C PRO A 329 -15.97 -7.02 12.19
N VAL A 330 -14.66 -7.11 12.04
CA VAL A 330 -13.98 -7.20 10.74
C VAL A 330 -14.14 -8.61 10.19
N ASN A 331 -14.67 -8.73 8.96
CA ASN A 331 -14.83 -10.00 8.25
C ASN A 331 -14.18 -9.90 6.87
N PRO A 332 -12.85 -9.91 6.81
CA PRO A 332 -12.14 -9.67 5.57
C PRO A 332 -12.26 -10.85 4.61
N THR A 333 -12.23 -10.54 3.32
CA THR A 333 -12.00 -11.52 2.25
C THR A 333 -10.65 -11.29 1.59
N ILE A 334 -10.15 -12.27 0.83
CA ILE A 334 -8.98 -12.09 -0.01
C ILE A 334 -9.46 -12.11 -1.47
N ARG A 335 -9.43 -10.95 -2.11
CA ARG A 335 -9.71 -10.79 -3.54
C ARG A 335 -8.48 -11.12 -4.36
N ILE A 336 -8.64 -11.89 -5.43
CA ILE A 336 -7.55 -12.34 -6.29
C ILE A 336 -7.72 -11.74 -7.68
N PHE A 337 -6.70 -10.99 -8.10
CA PHE A 337 -6.62 -10.41 -9.44
C PHE A 337 -5.41 -10.96 -10.19
N THR A 338 -5.48 -10.92 -11.51
CA THR A 338 -4.34 -11.17 -12.38
C THR A 338 -3.69 -9.86 -12.85
N TRP A 339 -2.48 -9.94 -13.39
CA TRP A 339 -1.75 -8.75 -13.86
C TRP A 339 -2.33 -8.10 -15.12
N ASP A 340 -3.37 -8.64 -15.74
CA ASP A 340 -4.18 -8.03 -16.78
C ASP A 340 -5.42 -7.29 -16.23
N GLY A 341 -5.60 -7.32 -14.90
CA GLY A 341 -6.67 -6.66 -14.18
C GLY A 341 -7.96 -7.49 -14.05
N SER A 342 -7.94 -8.77 -14.41
CA SER A 342 -9.10 -9.63 -14.22
C SER A 342 -9.26 -10.01 -12.75
N PHE A 343 -10.45 -9.80 -12.18
CA PHE A 343 -10.85 -10.33 -10.87
C PHE A 343 -11.26 -11.80 -11.07
N VAL A 344 -10.57 -12.74 -10.44
CA VAL A 344 -10.71 -14.17 -10.75
C VAL A 344 -11.32 -15.01 -9.64
N ALA A 345 -11.19 -14.62 -8.39
CA ALA A 345 -11.75 -15.32 -7.25
C ALA A 345 -11.77 -14.46 -5.99
N GLU A 346 -12.61 -14.84 -5.04
CA GLU A 346 -12.63 -14.30 -3.69
C GLU A 346 -12.56 -15.43 -2.68
N LEU A 347 -11.59 -15.38 -1.76
CA LEU A 347 -11.43 -16.33 -0.68
C LEU A 347 -12.04 -15.76 0.60
N ILE A 348 -12.79 -16.59 1.32
CA ILE A 348 -13.43 -16.24 2.59
C ILE A 348 -12.69 -16.98 3.69
N PRO A 349 -11.75 -16.33 4.43
CA PRO A 349 -11.11 -16.91 5.59
C PRO A 349 -12.12 -17.27 6.68
N ASP A 350 -11.86 -18.32 7.42
CA ASP A 350 -12.71 -18.72 8.57
C ASP A 350 -12.23 -18.12 9.91
N ALA A 351 -11.26 -17.19 9.85
CA ALA A 351 -10.82 -16.36 10.97
C ALA A 351 -10.57 -14.90 10.49
N PRO A 352 -10.72 -13.89 11.37
CA PRO A 352 -10.59 -12.47 11.03
C PRO A 352 -9.13 -12.03 10.94
N ILE A 353 -8.43 -12.40 9.89
CA ILE A 353 -7.03 -12.02 9.68
C ILE A 353 -6.88 -10.52 9.42
N SER A 354 -5.82 -9.91 9.94
CA SER A 354 -5.49 -8.48 9.77
C SER A 354 -4.34 -8.26 8.78
N ASN A 355 -3.47 -9.25 8.62
CA ASN A 355 -2.33 -9.21 7.72
C ASN A 355 -1.99 -10.61 7.23
N PHE A 356 -1.37 -10.71 6.06
CA PHE A 356 -0.94 -12.00 5.53
C PHE A 356 0.24 -11.87 4.56
N TYR A 357 0.90 -12.97 4.32
CA TYR A 357 1.92 -13.13 3.29
C TYR A 357 1.78 -14.51 2.62
N ILE A 358 2.28 -14.63 1.39
CA ILE A 358 2.25 -15.88 0.63
C ILE A 358 3.68 -16.29 0.30
N ASP A 359 4.08 -17.48 0.73
CA ASP A 359 5.34 -18.07 0.29
C ASP A 359 5.21 -18.50 -1.18
N ARG A 360 6.03 -17.88 -2.02
CA ARG A 360 6.04 -18.10 -3.47
C ARG A 360 6.44 -19.51 -3.87
N SER A 361 7.26 -20.18 -3.05
CA SER A 361 7.78 -21.51 -3.37
C SER A 361 6.76 -22.62 -3.10
N THR A 362 5.87 -22.43 -2.13
CA THR A 362 4.92 -23.43 -1.68
C THR A 362 3.45 -23.04 -1.93
N ASN A 363 3.18 -21.79 -2.32
CA ASN A 363 1.84 -21.19 -2.34
C ASN A 363 1.11 -21.31 -0.98
N ARG A 364 1.86 -21.29 0.11
CA ARG A 364 1.33 -21.32 1.46
C ARG A 364 1.10 -19.92 1.96
N LEU A 365 -0.10 -19.67 2.47
CA LEU A 365 -0.45 -18.43 3.15
C LEU A 365 -0.06 -18.53 4.62
N PHE A 366 0.52 -17.45 5.14
CA PHE A 366 0.74 -17.19 6.56
C PHE A 366 0.07 -15.88 6.91
N ALA A 367 -0.68 -15.84 8.02
CA ALA A 367 -1.45 -14.69 8.43
C ALA A 367 -1.45 -14.54 9.95
N TYR A 368 -1.84 -13.36 10.42
CA TYR A 368 -2.16 -13.12 11.82
C TYR A 368 -3.38 -12.20 11.93
N ASP A 369 -4.06 -12.27 13.06
CA ASP A 369 -5.19 -11.40 13.39
C ASP A 369 -4.77 -10.24 14.30
N TRP A 370 -5.75 -9.41 14.73
CA TRP A 370 -5.50 -8.27 15.62
C TRP A 370 -5.05 -8.68 17.03
N ASP A 371 -5.33 -9.92 17.45
CA ASP A 371 -4.89 -10.50 18.72
C ASP A 371 -3.53 -11.22 18.58
N GLU A 372 -2.85 -11.05 17.43
CA GLU A 372 -1.58 -11.67 17.09
C GLU A 372 -1.63 -13.22 17.13
N GLN A 373 -2.80 -13.78 16.85
CA GLN A 373 -2.94 -15.21 16.64
C GLN A 373 -2.53 -15.54 15.19
N PHE A 374 -1.64 -16.50 15.03
CA PHE A 374 -1.09 -16.88 13.72
C PHE A 374 -1.85 -18.03 13.07
N TYR A 375 -1.92 -17.99 11.76
CA TYR A 375 -2.62 -18.94 10.91
C TYR A 375 -1.82 -19.29 9.68
N THR A 376 -2.11 -20.47 9.10
CA THR A 376 -1.60 -20.87 7.78
C THR A 376 -2.67 -21.57 6.96
N ALA A 377 -2.55 -21.50 5.62
CA ALA A 377 -3.40 -22.22 4.67
C ALA A 377 -2.61 -22.62 3.43
N ASP A 378 -3.04 -23.71 2.78
CA ASP A 378 -2.54 -24.14 1.46
C ASP A 378 -3.43 -23.58 0.36
N LEU A 379 -2.91 -22.60 -0.39
CA LEU A 379 -3.65 -21.98 -1.49
C LEU A 379 -3.72 -22.87 -2.75
N GLN A 380 -2.81 -23.83 -2.92
CA GLN A 380 -2.86 -24.73 -4.09
C GLN A 380 -4.16 -25.55 -4.11
N ALA A 381 -4.64 -25.96 -2.94
CA ALA A 381 -5.88 -26.72 -2.82
C ALA A 381 -7.12 -25.88 -3.18
N VAL A 382 -7.02 -24.55 -3.10
CA VAL A 382 -8.14 -23.60 -3.22
C VAL A 382 -8.17 -22.92 -4.60
N ILE A 383 -7.01 -22.58 -5.15
CA ILE A 383 -6.89 -21.84 -6.43
C ILE A 383 -6.72 -22.79 -7.62
N ALA A 384 -6.33 -24.04 -7.40
CA ALA A 384 -5.95 -25.00 -8.44
C ALA A 384 -7.12 -25.67 -9.18
N LYS A 385 -8.24 -24.97 -9.39
CA LYS A 385 -9.27 -25.47 -10.34
C LYS A 385 -9.85 -24.31 -11.13
N PRO A 386 -9.28 -24.00 -12.31
CA PRO A 386 -10.01 -23.23 -13.31
C PRO A 386 -11.23 -24.00 -13.81
#